data_940bb5abb1d920695fd7c01c1ee66081
#
_entry.id   940bb5abb1d920695fd7c01c1ee66081
#
_cell.length_a   1.000
_cell.length_b   1.000
_cell.length_c   1.000
_cell.angle_alpha   90.00
_cell.angle_beta   90.00
_cell.angle_gamma   90.00
#
_symmetry.space_group_name_H-M   'P 1'
#
loop_
_entity.id
_entity.type
_entity.pdbx_description
1 polymer ?
#
loop_
_entity_poly.entity_id
_entity_poly.type
_entity_poly.pdbx_seq_one_letter_code
_entity_poly.pdbx_strand_id
1 'polypeptide(L)'
;QLSLEALGEWIDGLHAALYAFDLTTRAAKAPLGAPDLSVAREVRSVGIVGAGLMATQLAVLLASRLRVPVILRDLDDERVAAGRASIEAQVEALRAKGRLSDDDAARLVAACTVTTDLAALAGADLIIEAVTEVLSVKQRVFAELEPLVGPGTIFATNTSALSVTQMGAHLADPSRVVGLHFFNPVAQMPLVEVVRTDATSPEVLATAFAVAQAL
;
A
#
# COMPACT_ATOMS: atom_id res chain seq x y z
N GLN A 1 42.71 1.13 -6.34
CA GLN A 1 42.68 0.05 -5.32
C GLN A 1 41.53 0.35 -4.37
N LEU A 2 40.51 -0.51 -4.37
CA LEU A 2 39.44 -0.45 -3.37
C LEU A 2 40.06 -0.87 -2.02
N SER A 3 39.72 -0.14 -0.95
CA SER A 3 40.10 -0.54 0.41
C SER A 3 39.41 -1.86 0.79
N LEU A 4 39.96 -2.63 1.73
CA LEU A 4 39.34 -3.85 2.24
C LEU A 4 37.95 -3.56 2.85
N GLU A 5 37.76 -2.38 3.42
CA GLU A 5 36.49 -1.91 3.98
C GLU A 5 35.45 -1.68 2.87
N ALA A 6 35.80 -0.98 1.79
CA ALA A 6 34.93 -0.79 0.64
C ALA A 6 34.61 -2.11 -0.09
N LEU A 7 35.52 -3.08 -0.07
CA LEU A 7 35.25 -4.42 -0.60
C LEU A 7 34.24 -5.18 0.28
N GLY A 8 34.34 -5.03 1.61
CA GLY A 8 33.39 -5.60 2.57
C GLY A 8 31.98 -5.06 2.36
N GLU A 9 31.82 -3.74 2.31
CA GLU A 9 30.51 -3.10 2.06
C GLU A 9 29.90 -3.53 0.71
N TRP A 10 30.75 -3.71 -0.33
CA TRP A 10 30.29 -4.16 -1.64
C TRP A 10 29.81 -5.62 -1.61
N ILE A 11 30.52 -6.50 -0.87
CA ILE A 11 30.15 -7.90 -0.69
C ILE A 11 28.83 -8.01 0.10
N ASP A 12 28.65 -7.23 1.16
CA ASP A 12 27.43 -7.22 1.95
C ASP A 12 26.23 -6.69 1.15
N GLY A 13 26.44 -5.65 0.35
CA GLY A 13 25.44 -5.15 -0.59
C GLY A 13 25.04 -6.17 -1.66
N LEU A 14 26.02 -6.93 -2.20
CA LEU A 14 25.75 -8.01 -3.15
C LEU A 14 24.97 -9.17 -2.51
N HIS A 15 25.33 -9.57 -1.30
CA HIS A 15 24.60 -10.61 -0.56
C HIS A 15 23.16 -10.19 -0.27
N ALA A 16 22.94 -8.94 0.14
CA ALA A 16 21.59 -8.40 0.35
C ALA A 16 20.75 -8.39 -0.94
N ALA A 17 21.37 -7.99 -2.06
CA ALA A 17 20.70 -7.98 -3.37
C ALA A 17 20.36 -9.40 -3.86
N LEU A 18 21.27 -10.36 -3.69
CA LEU A 18 21.03 -11.77 -4.03
C LEU A 18 19.95 -12.39 -3.14
N TYR A 19 19.93 -12.07 -1.85
CA TYR A 19 18.90 -12.51 -0.92
C TYR A 19 17.53 -11.94 -1.29
N ALA A 20 17.45 -10.65 -1.58
CA ALA A 20 16.22 -10.01 -2.05
C ALA A 20 15.72 -10.62 -3.37
N PHE A 21 16.63 -10.90 -4.32
CA PHE A 21 16.29 -11.55 -5.57
C PHE A 21 15.79 -12.99 -5.37
N ASP A 22 16.41 -13.75 -4.48
CA ASP A 22 15.99 -15.12 -4.16
C ASP A 22 14.61 -15.12 -3.48
N LEU A 23 14.38 -14.21 -2.53
CA LEU A 23 13.07 -14.04 -1.88
C LEU A 23 11.98 -13.68 -2.88
N THR A 24 12.21 -12.71 -3.76
CA THR A 24 11.23 -12.31 -4.78
C THR A 24 10.93 -13.43 -5.77
N THR A 25 11.96 -14.18 -6.17
CA THR A 25 11.81 -15.31 -7.09
C THR A 25 11.06 -16.48 -6.45
N ARG A 26 11.30 -16.76 -5.17
CA ARG A 26 10.57 -17.79 -4.42
C ARG A 26 9.15 -17.37 -4.14
N ALA A 27 8.92 -16.14 -3.70
CA ALA A 27 7.60 -15.59 -3.43
C ALA A 27 6.70 -15.59 -4.68
N ALA A 28 7.27 -15.33 -5.87
CA ALA A 28 6.55 -15.41 -7.12
C ALA A 28 6.08 -16.84 -7.49
N LYS A 29 6.81 -17.87 -7.03
CA LYS A 29 6.50 -19.28 -7.33
C LYS A 29 5.66 -19.95 -6.25
N ALA A 30 5.91 -19.63 -5.00
CA ALA A 30 5.20 -20.19 -3.84
C ALA A 30 5.31 -19.20 -2.66
N PRO A 31 4.32 -18.34 -2.45
CA PRO A 31 4.34 -17.39 -1.36
C PRO A 31 4.43 -18.11 -0.02
N LEU A 32 5.43 -17.75 0.77
CA LEU A 32 5.64 -18.34 2.09
C LEU A 32 4.52 -17.92 3.05
N GLY A 33 3.93 -18.88 3.75
CA GLY A 33 2.90 -18.61 4.74
C GLY A 33 1.56 -18.14 4.14
N ALA A 34 1.26 -18.50 2.89
CA ALA A 34 -0.02 -18.18 2.27
C ALA A 34 -1.18 -18.69 3.13
N PRO A 35 -2.16 -17.82 3.47
CA PRO A 35 -3.36 -18.22 4.18
C PRO A 35 -4.31 -19.00 3.27
N ASP A 36 -5.37 -19.55 3.86
CA ASP A 36 -6.50 -20.06 3.09
C ASP A 36 -7.22 -18.90 2.38
N LEU A 37 -7.05 -18.81 1.07
CA LEU A 37 -7.65 -17.75 0.27
C LEU A 37 -9.15 -17.93 0.03
N SER A 38 -9.75 -19.07 0.40
CA SER A 38 -11.20 -19.29 0.26
C SER A 38 -12.04 -18.35 1.12
N VAL A 39 -11.45 -17.78 2.17
CA VAL A 39 -12.10 -16.81 3.06
C VAL A 39 -11.78 -15.35 2.69
N ALA A 40 -11.01 -15.11 1.62
CA ALA A 40 -10.71 -13.76 1.17
C ALA A 40 -11.96 -13.06 0.64
N ARG A 41 -12.09 -11.77 0.96
CA ARG A 41 -13.17 -10.92 0.43
C ARG A 41 -12.69 -10.16 -0.80
N GLU A 42 -13.63 -9.85 -1.68
CA GLU A 42 -13.39 -8.94 -2.79
C GLU A 42 -13.20 -7.50 -2.26
N VAL A 43 -12.15 -6.82 -2.73
CA VAL A 43 -11.91 -5.40 -2.49
C VAL A 43 -12.41 -4.62 -3.71
N ARG A 44 -13.45 -3.83 -3.55
CA ARG A 44 -14.11 -3.05 -4.61
C ARG A 44 -13.81 -1.56 -4.54
N SER A 45 -13.22 -1.11 -3.44
CA SER A 45 -12.81 0.28 -3.24
C SER A 45 -11.64 0.37 -2.27
N VAL A 46 -10.69 1.25 -2.56
CA VAL A 46 -9.50 1.46 -1.72
C VAL A 46 -9.42 2.92 -1.29
N GLY A 47 -9.23 3.12 0.01
CA GLY A 47 -8.83 4.41 0.58
C GLY A 47 -7.32 4.44 0.84
N ILE A 48 -6.69 5.60 0.66
CA ILE A 48 -5.30 5.82 1.06
C ILE A 48 -5.24 7.09 1.90
N VAL A 49 -4.59 7.01 3.06
CA VAL A 49 -4.34 8.19 3.89
C VAL A 49 -2.91 8.66 3.66
N GLY A 50 -2.81 9.90 3.15
CA GLY A 50 -1.62 10.50 2.59
C GLY A 50 -1.74 10.69 1.07
N ALA A 51 -1.13 11.74 0.54
CA ALA A 51 -1.01 12.01 -0.91
C ALA A 51 0.44 12.26 -1.32
N GLY A 52 1.39 11.78 -0.53
CA GLY A 52 2.82 11.84 -0.83
C GLY A 52 3.26 10.83 -1.89
N LEU A 53 4.58 10.73 -2.08
CA LEU A 53 5.19 9.90 -3.13
C LEU A 53 4.71 8.44 -3.12
N MET A 54 4.76 7.78 -1.96
CA MET A 54 4.32 6.37 -1.86
C MET A 54 2.82 6.24 -2.12
N ALA A 55 2.01 7.10 -1.52
CA ALA A 55 0.56 7.07 -1.65
C ALA A 55 0.10 7.21 -3.11
N THR A 56 0.69 8.13 -3.86
CA THR A 56 0.34 8.35 -5.28
C THR A 56 0.81 7.20 -6.18
N GLN A 57 1.96 6.59 -5.90
CA GLN A 57 2.41 5.39 -6.62
C GLN A 57 1.50 4.18 -6.32
N LEU A 58 1.10 4.00 -5.06
CA LEU A 58 0.14 2.96 -4.66
C LEU A 58 -1.21 3.17 -5.33
N ALA A 59 -1.70 4.40 -5.39
CA ALA A 59 -2.98 4.70 -6.04
C ALA A 59 -2.98 4.28 -7.51
N VAL A 60 -1.95 4.64 -8.27
CA VAL A 60 -1.81 4.26 -9.68
C VAL A 60 -1.71 2.74 -9.84
N LEU A 61 -0.93 2.06 -8.98
CA LEU A 61 -0.80 0.61 -9.01
C LEU A 61 -2.13 -0.09 -8.72
N LEU A 62 -2.78 0.25 -7.62
CA LEU A 62 -4.04 -0.37 -7.17
C LEU A 62 -5.17 -0.13 -8.18
N ALA A 63 -5.36 1.12 -8.63
CA ALA A 63 -6.37 1.44 -9.65
C ALA A 63 -6.12 0.69 -10.98
N SER A 64 -4.86 0.55 -11.38
CA SER A 64 -4.48 -0.16 -12.60
C SER A 64 -4.71 -1.67 -12.51
N ARG A 65 -4.29 -2.29 -11.40
CA ARG A 65 -4.28 -3.74 -11.23
C ARG A 65 -5.62 -4.29 -10.76
N LEU A 66 -6.20 -3.68 -9.73
CA LEU A 66 -7.49 -4.11 -9.18
C LEU A 66 -8.68 -3.57 -9.97
N ARG A 67 -8.49 -2.52 -10.77
CA ARG A 67 -9.56 -1.82 -11.52
C ARG A 67 -10.69 -1.30 -10.65
N VAL A 68 -10.33 -0.80 -9.47
CA VAL A 68 -11.24 -0.24 -8.48
C VAL A 68 -11.02 1.27 -8.30
N PRO A 69 -12.02 2.02 -7.84
CA PRO A 69 -11.80 3.39 -7.41
C PRO A 69 -10.85 3.46 -6.22
N VAL A 70 -9.95 4.44 -6.26
CA VAL A 70 -8.99 4.73 -5.19
C VAL A 70 -9.16 6.18 -4.76
N ILE A 71 -9.39 6.38 -3.47
CA ILE A 71 -9.58 7.71 -2.87
C ILE A 71 -8.38 7.98 -1.96
N LEU A 72 -7.60 9.02 -2.28
CA LEU A 72 -6.53 9.51 -1.43
C LEU A 72 -7.03 10.68 -0.60
N ARG A 73 -6.69 10.69 0.68
CA ARG A 73 -7.00 11.82 1.57
C ARG A 73 -5.71 12.38 2.16
N ASP A 74 -5.55 13.71 2.09
CA ASP A 74 -4.49 14.42 2.82
C ASP A 74 -5.04 15.63 3.59
N LEU A 75 -4.18 16.32 4.34
CA LEU A 75 -4.56 17.29 5.35
C LEU A 75 -5.07 18.60 4.77
N ASP A 76 -4.54 19.04 3.63
CA ASP A 76 -4.79 20.37 3.06
C ASP A 76 -4.84 20.34 1.52
N ASP A 77 -5.36 21.42 0.95
CA ASP A 77 -5.56 21.57 -0.50
C ASP A 77 -4.24 21.61 -1.28
N GLU A 78 -3.15 22.06 -0.68
CA GLU A 78 -1.83 22.09 -1.33
C GLU A 78 -1.34 20.65 -1.56
N ARG A 79 -1.41 19.78 -0.54
CA ARG A 79 -1.06 18.36 -0.65
C ARG A 79 -1.99 17.61 -1.60
N VAL A 80 -3.29 17.93 -1.56
CA VAL A 80 -4.28 17.37 -2.48
C VAL A 80 -3.94 17.72 -3.92
N ALA A 81 -3.64 18.99 -4.21
CA ALA A 81 -3.25 19.44 -5.55
C ALA A 81 -1.94 18.78 -6.01
N ALA A 82 -0.94 18.71 -5.14
CA ALA A 82 0.34 18.05 -5.43
C ALA A 82 0.16 16.53 -5.68
N GLY A 83 -0.68 15.86 -4.89
CA GLY A 83 -0.99 14.45 -5.05
C GLY A 83 -1.69 14.16 -6.39
N ARG A 84 -2.66 15.00 -6.77
CA ARG A 84 -3.35 14.91 -8.06
C ARG A 84 -2.36 15.08 -9.22
N ALA A 85 -1.56 16.12 -9.19
CA ALA A 85 -0.54 16.38 -10.22
C ALA A 85 0.46 15.23 -10.33
N SER A 86 0.85 14.62 -9.20
CA SER A 86 1.73 13.44 -9.18
C SER A 86 1.11 12.24 -9.86
N ILE A 87 -0.18 11.94 -9.61
CA ILE A 87 -0.90 10.84 -10.27
C ILE A 87 -0.98 11.09 -11.78
N GLU A 88 -1.38 12.28 -12.20
CA GLU A 88 -1.49 12.66 -13.62
C GLU A 88 -0.13 12.51 -14.32
N ALA A 89 0.95 12.98 -13.70
CA ALA A 89 2.31 12.86 -14.25
C ALA A 89 2.77 11.40 -14.39
N GLN A 90 2.45 10.54 -13.42
CA GLN A 90 2.78 9.11 -13.48
C GLN A 90 2.02 8.41 -14.60
N VAL A 91 0.73 8.68 -14.74
CA VAL A 91 -0.11 8.11 -15.80
C VAL A 91 0.35 8.58 -17.17
N GLU A 92 0.65 9.87 -17.31
CA GLU A 92 1.18 10.44 -18.55
C GLU A 92 2.54 9.82 -18.93
N ALA A 93 3.43 9.58 -17.96
CA ALA A 93 4.69 8.91 -18.21
C ALA A 93 4.51 7.47 -18.71
N LEU A 94 3.47 6.75 -18.26
CA LEU A 94 3.13 5.42 -18.76
C LEU A 94 2.55 5.49 -20.17
N ARG A 95 1.69 6.45 -20.44
CA ARG A 95 1.11 6.72 -21.77
C ARG A 95 2.20 7.06 -22.79
N ALA A 96 3.08 8.00 -22.46
CA ALA A 96 4.20 8.42 -23.32
C ALA A 96 5.18 7.28 -23.66
N LYS A 97 5.29 6.28 -22.79
CA LYS A 97 6.07 5.04 -23.02
C LYS A 97 5.28 3.96 -23.80
N GLY A 98 4.07 4.25 -24.26
CA GLY A 98 3.21 3.30 -24.96
C GLY A 98 2.70 2.13 -24.09
N ARG A 99 2.71 2.29 -22.77
CA ARG A 99 2.23 1.27 -21.82
C ARG A 99 0.74 1.40 -21.52
N LEU A 100 0.14 2.53 -21.85
CA LEU A 100 -1.29 2.81 -21.74
C LEU A 100 -1.79 3.44 -23.03
N SER A 101 -3.01 3.10 -23.44
CA SER A 101 -3.76 3.84 -24.44
C SER A 101 -4.26 5.17 -23.86
N ASP A 102 -4.70 6.10 -24.70
CA ASP A 102 -5.31 7.36 -24.24
C ASP A 102 -6.56 7.13 -23.38
N ASP A 103 -7.40 6.16 -23.76
CA ASP A 103 -8.60 5.79 -23.02
C ASP A 103 -8.26 5.13 -21.66
N ASP A 104 -7.23 4.27 -21.62
CA ASP A 104 -6.78 3.66 -20.37
C ASP A 104 -6.18 4.70 -19.42
N ALA A 105 -5.41 5.65 -19.94
CA ALA A 105 -4.84 6.73 -19.16
C ALA A 105 -5.95 7.62 -18.56
N ALA A 106 -6.93 8.02 -19.37
CA ALA A 106 -8.07 8.81 -18.88
C ALA A 106 -8.88 8.07 -17.81
N ARG A 107 -9.16 6.78 -18.00
CA ARG A 107 -9.85 5.95 -16.99
C ARG A 107 -9.05 5.82 -15.70
N LEU A 108 -7.74 5.65 -15.79
CA LEU A 108 -6.88 5.49 -14.62
C LEU A 108 -6.81 6.78 -13.78
N VAL A 109 -6.70 7.94 -14.42
CA VAL A 109 -6.80 9.23 -13.73
C VAL A 109 -8.17 9.40 -13.08
N ALA A 110 -9.25 9.09 -13.80
CA ALA A 110 -10.62 9.20 -13.27
C ALA A 110 -10.91 8.24 -12.10
N ALA A 111 -10.22 7.10 -12.04
CA ALA A 111 -10.34 6.15 -10.93
C ALA A 111 -9.66 6.63 -9.64
N CYS A 112 -8.78 7.63 -9.70
CA CYS A 112 -8.05 8.17 -8.56
C CYS A 112 -8.62 9.54 -8.15
N THR A 113 -9.23 9.62 -6.97
CA THR A 113 -9.73 10.88 -6.39
C THR A 113 -8.79 11.31 -5.27
N VAL A 114 -8.46 12.60 -5.19
CA VAL A 114 -7.67 13.17 -4.08
C VAL A 114 -8.49 14.26 -3.40
N THR A 115 -8.62 14.21 -2.07
CA THR A 115 -9.50 15.08 -1.28
C THR A 115 -8.94 15.38 0.11
N THR A 116 -9.42 16.44 0.75
CA THR A 116 -9.18 16.73 2.18
C THR A 116 -10.24 16.08 3.08
N ASP A 117 -11.36 15.65 2.51
CA ASP A 117 -12.48 15.09 3.27
C ASP A 117 -12.20 13.64 3.72
N LEU A 118 -12.10 13.45 5.03
CA LEU A 118 -11.91 12.13 5.64
C LEU A 118 -13.12 11.21 5.44
N ALA A 119 -14.34 11.79 5.41
CA ALA A 119 -15.57 11.03 5.23
C ALA A 119 -15.69 10.39 3.84
N ALA A 120 -14.95 10.88 2.85
CA ALA A 120 -14.87 10.24 1.53
C ALA A 120 -14.34 8.81 1.58
N LEU A 121 -13.63 8.42 2.65
CA LEU A 121 -13.11 7.07 2.86
C LEU A 121 -14.13 6.10 3.49
N ALA A 122 -15.31 6.57 3.88
CA ALA A 122 -16.31 5.77 4.61
C ALA A 122 -16.75 4.48 3.90
N GLY A 123 -16.74 4.48 2.56
CA GLY A 123 -17.12 3.33 1.73
C GLY A 123 -15.95 2.44 1.29
N ALA A 124 -14.75 2.64 1.82
CA ALA A 124 -13.60 1.83 1.43
C ALA A 124 -13.62 0.43 2.06
N ASP A 125 -13.37 -0.60 1.26
CA ASP A 125 -13.19 -1.97 1.74
C ASP A 125 -11.80 -2.18 2.37
N LEU A 126 -10.79 -1.49 1.82
CA LEU A 126 -9.41 -1.49 2.28
C LEU A 126 -8.91 -0.05 2.42
N ILE A 127 -8.36 0.30 3.57
CA ILE A 127 -7.68 1.58 3.77
C ILE A 127 -6.19 1.32 4.00
N ILE A 128 -5.34 1.99 3.24
CA ILE A 128 -3.88 1.91 3.37
C ILE A 128 -3.38 3.23 3.95
N GLU A 129 -2.80 3.17 5.13
CA GLU A 129 -2.15 4.30 5.77
C GLU A 129 -0.71 4.43 5.22
N ALA A 130 -0.40 5.60 4.64
CA ALA A 130 0.88 5.94 4.05
C ALA A 130 1.35 7.37 4.43
N VAL A 131 1.09 7.76 5.70
CA VAL A 131 1.53 9.05 6.26
C VAL A 131 2.94 8.94 6.86
N THR A 132 3.40 10.02 7.51
CA THR A 132 4.72 10.07 8.15
C THR A 132 4.97 8.90 9.11
N GLU A 133 6.22 8.45 9.21
CA GLU A 133 6.63 7.28 10.00
C GLU A 133 6.73 7.62 11.51
N VAL A 134 5.61 8.03 12.09
CA VAL A 134 5.44 8.35 13.51
C VAL A 134 4.24 7.59 14.06
N LEU A 135 4.49 6.68 15.01
CA LEU A 135 3.48 5.76 15.55
C LEU A 135 2.20 6.48 16.02
N SER A 136 2.35 7.55 16.81
CA SER A 136 1.20 8.29 17.36
C SER A 136 0.35 8.98 16.27
N VAL A 137 0.97 9.36 15.15
CA VAL A 137 0.24 9.93 14.00
C VAL A 137 -0.58 8.84 13.32
N LYS A 138 0.02 7.69 13.06
CA LYS A 138 -0.64 6.54 12.43
C LYS A 138 -1.78 5.99 13.29
N GLN A 139 -1.58 5.88 14.61
CA GLN A 139 -2.64 5.50 15.57
C GLN A 139 -3.81 6.47 15.53
N ARG A 140 -3.53 7.78 15.48
CA ARG A 140 -4.58 8.81 15.37
C ARG A 140 -5.38 8.67 14.08
N VAL A 141 -4.72 8.45 12.96
CA VAL A 141 -5.36 8.21 11.65
C VAL A 141 -6.35 7.06 11.73
N PHE A 142 -5.95 5.94 12.30
CA PHE A 142 -6.84 4.78 12.44
C PHE A 142 -8.01 5.06 13.39
N ALA A 143 -7.74 5.71 14.52
CA ALA A 143 -8.78 6.07 15.50
C ALA A 143 -9.81 7.07 14.93
N GLU A 144 -9.39 8.00 14.09
CA GLU A 144 -10.28 8.96 13.40
C GLU A 144 -11.13 8.28 12.32
N LEU A 145 -10.59 7.26 11.66
CA LEU A 145 -11.29 6.53 10.59
C LEU A 145 -12.25 5.48 11.11
N GLU A 146 -11.93 4.80 12.21
CA GLU A 146 -12.72 3.66 12.69
C GLU A 146 -14.22 3.96 12.84
N PRO A 147 -14.64 5.10 13.43
CA PRO A 147 -16.07 5.41 13.56
C PRO A 147 -16.74 5.82 12.24
N LEU A 148 -15.97 6.12 11.18
CA LEU A 148 -16.50 6.59 9.89
C LEU A 148 -16.71 5.45 8.90
N VAL A 149 -16.00 4.33 9.06
CA VAL A 149 -15.99 3.24 8.08
C VAL A 149 -16.85 2.07 8.51
N GLY A 150 -17.17 1.20 7.55
CA GLY A 150 -17.94 -0.01 7.83
C GLY A 150 -17.17 -1.02 8.71
N PRO A 151 -17.88 -1.91 9.42
CA PRO A 151 -17.25 -2.92 10.28
C PRO A 151 -16.37 -3.91 9.51
N GLY A 152 -16.57 -4.02 8.21
CA GLY A 152 -15.77 -4.88 7.33
C GLY A 152 -14.53 -4.20 6.76
N THR A 153 -14.31 -2.91 6.94
CA THR A 153 -13.15 -2.20 6.39
C THR A 153 -11.85 -2.71 7.00
N ILE A 154 -10.89 -3.07 6.15
CA ILE A 154 -9.54 -3.49 6.54
C ILE A 154 -8.65 -2.26 6.70
N PHE A 155 -7.92 -2.17 7.79
CA PHE A 155 -6.89 -1.17 8.03
C PHE A 155 -5.50 -1.75 7.72
N ALA A 156 -4.89 -1.28 6.66
CA ALA A 156 -3.52 -1.64 6.30
C ALA A 156 -2.57 -0.47 6.59
N THR A 157 -1.35 -0.77 6.98
CA THR A 157 -0.29 0.23 7.12
C THR A 157 0.90 -0.11 6.23
N ASN A 158 1.46 0.91 5.58
CA ASN A 158 2.67 0.77 4.75
C ASN A 158 3.96 1.05 5.54
N THR A 159 3.93 0.89 6.86
CA THR A 159 5.12 1.10 7.68
C THR A 159 6.23 0.12 7.35
N SER A 160 7.49 0.62 7.39
CA SER A 160 8.68 -0.21 7.20
C SER A 160 9.25 -0.77 8.51
N ALA A 161 8.97 -0.11 9.65
CA ALA A 161 9.67 -0.41 10.90
C ALA A 161 8.79 -0.37 12.16
N LEU A 162 7.63 0.28 12.11
CA LEU A 162 6.78 0.42 13.29
C LEU A 162 5.96 -0.85 13.53
N SER A 163 5.64 -1.11 14.79
CA SER A 163 4.85 -2.27 15.18
C SER A 163 3.39 -2.16 14.69
N VAL A 164 3.00 -3.06 13.79
CA VAL A 164 1.61 -3.16 13.30
C VAL A 164 0.64 -3.45 14.45
N THR A 165 1.05 -4.27 15.44
CA THR A 165 0.28 -4.53 16.65
C THR A 165 -0.02 -3.25 17.44
N GLN A 166 0.99 -2.40 17.62
CA GLN A 166 0.81 -1.15 18.35
C GLN A 166 -0.09 -0.16 17.59
N MET A 167 -0.11 -0.20 16.26
CA MET A 167 -1.00 0.65 15.46
C MET A 167 -2.47 0.32 15.68
N GLY A 168 -2.80 -0.97 15.77
CA GLY A 168 -4.17 -1.43 16.00
C GLY A 168 -4.60 -1.44 17.47
N ALA A 169 -3.70 -1.19 18.43
CA ALA A 169 -3.94 -1.41 19.86
C ALA A 169 -5.07 -0.54 20.46
N HIS A 170 -5.41 0.57 19.80
CA HIS A 170 -6.45 1.50 20.28
C HIS A 170 -7.77 1.38 19.52
N LEU A 171 -7.84 0.49 18.52
CA LEU A 171 -9.08 0.24 17.80
C LEU A 171 -10.02 -0.64 18.61
N ALA A 172 -11.30 -0.44 18.45
CA ALA A 172 -12.35 -1.31 19.05
C ALA A 172 -12.23 -2.73 18.50
N ASP A 173 -11.80 -2.87 17.22
CA ASP A 173 -11.58 -4.15 16.58
C ASP A 173 -10.18 -4.24 15.92
N PRO A 174 -9.16 -4.62 16.67
CA PRO A 174 -7.81 -4.78 16.14
C PRO A 174 -7.65 -5.95 15.16
N SER A 175 -8.65 -6.83 15.04
CA SER A 175 -8.60 -7.97 14.11
C SER A 175 -8.63 -7.53 12.65
N ARG A 176 -9.02 -6.29 12.36
CA ARG A 176 -9.06 -5.67 11.03
C ARG A 176 -7.73 -5.09 10.57
N VAL A 177 -6.69 -5.15 11.40
CA VAL A 177 -5.39 -4.51 11.11
C VAL A 177 -4.40 -5.48 10.51
N VAL A 178 -3.69 -5.02 9.46
CA VAL A 178 -2.64 -5.77 8.77
C VAL A 178 -1.55 -4.82 8.27
N GLY A 179 -0.31 -5.26 8.15
CA GLY A 179 0.71 -4.54 7.42
C GLY A 179 0.69 -4.91 5.94
N LEU A 180 0.77 -3.93 5.06
CA LEU A 180 1.01 -4.08 3.63
C LEU A 180 2.19 -3.18 3.27
N HIS A 181 3.40 -3.74 3.39
CA HIS A 181 4.63 -3.00 3.15
C HIS A 181 5.08 -3.13 1.70
N PHE A 182 5.07 -2.00 1.01
CA PHE A 182 5.53 -1.85 -0.37
C PHE A 182 6.91 -1.22 -0.42
N PHE A 183 7.68 -1.61 -1.42
CA PHE A 183 9.03 -1.08 -1.65
C PHE A 183 9.02 0.01 -2.72
N ASN A 184 9.82 1.06 -2.49
CA ASN A 184 9.97 2.17 -3.44
C ASN A 184 11.15 1.93 -4.41
N PRO A 185 11.00 2.15 -5.72
CA PRO A 185 9.80 2.56 -6.45
C PRO A 185 8.79 1.42 -6.64
N VAL A 186 7.52 1.65 -6.29
CA VAL A 186 6.45 0.63 -6.27
C VAL A 186 6.32 -0.11 -7.62
N ALA A 187 6.45 0.60 -8.74
CA ALA A 187 6.32 0.02 -10.07
C ALA A 187 7.53 -0.86 -10.51
N GLN A 188 8.63 -0.84 -9.76
CA GLN A 188 9.87 -1.55 -10.08
C GLN A 188 10.21 -2.66 -9.08
N MET A 189 9.59 -2.61 -7.90
CA MET A 189 9.83 -3.54 -6.81
C MET A 189 8.61 -4.46 -6.65
N PRO A 190 8.58 -5.62 -7.34
CA PRO A 190 7.43 -6.52 -7.36
C PRO A 190 7.37 -7.39 -6.08
N LEU A 191 7.53 -6.75 -4.92
CA LEU A 191 7.49 -7.40 -3.61
C LEU A 191 6.54 -6.63 -2.71
N VAL A 192 5.63 -7.33 -2.06
CA VAL A 192 4.76 -6.82 -1.00
C VAL A 192 4.88 -7.75 0.20
N GLU A 193 5.24 -7.19 1.34
CA GLU A 193 5.22 -7.94 2.60
C GLU A 193 3.86 -7.79 3.27
N VAL A 194 3.22 -8.91 3.56
CA VAL A 194 1.97 -8.95 4.32
C VAL A 194 2.30 -9.32 5.76
N VAL A 195 2.14 -8.35 6.66
CA VAL A 195 2.52 -8.48 8.07
C VAL A 195 1.28 -8.65 8.93
N ARG A 196 1.07 -9.84 9.48
CA ARG A 196 -0.02 -10.09 10.42
C ARG A 196 0.40 -9.78 11.85
N THR A 197 -0.60 -9.48 12.68
CA THR A 197 -0.48 -9.49 14.14
C THR A 197 -1.14 -10.76 14.71
N ASP A 198 -1.01 -10.98 16.02
CA ASP A 198 -1.74 -12.07 16.67
C ASP A 198 -3.26 -11.83 16.67
N ALA A 199 -3.70 -10.58 16.54
CA ALA A 199 -5.11 -10.20 16.46
C ALA A 199 -5.68 -10.30 15.04
N THR A 200 -4.85 -10.18 13.99
CA THR A 200 -5.32 -10.15 12.59
C THR A 200 -6.18 -11.37 12.26
N SER A 201 -7.43 -11.15 11.83
CA SER A 201 -8.33 -12.25 11.49
C SER A 201 -7.88 -13.01 10.24
N PRO A 202 -8.22 -14.30 10.12
CA PRO A 202 -7.91 -15.09 8.91
C PRO A 202 -8.45 -14.46 7.62
N GLU A 203 -9.64 -13.88 7.68
CA GLU A 203 -10.28 -13.21 6.54
C GLU A 203 -9.51 -11.96 6.10
N VAL A 204 -9.08 -11.13 7.06
CA VAL A 204 -8.28 -9.93 6.79
C VAL A 204 -6.92 -10.30 6.19
N LEU A 205 -6.26 -11.31 6.77
CA LEU A 205 -5.00 -11.81 6.25
C LEU A 205 -5.15 -12.36 4.82
N ALA A 206 -6.17 -13.19 4.59
CA ALA A 206 -6.45 -13.78 3.28
C ALA A 206 -6.75 -12.70 2.23
N THR A 207 -7.54 -11.69 2.60
CA THR A 207 -7.89 -10.57 1.70
C THR A 207 -6.66 -9.73 1.36
N ALA A 208 -5.85 -9.34 2.36
CA ALA A 208 -4.62 -8.60 2.14
C ALA A 208 -3.63 -9.37 1.26
N PHE A 209 -3.56 -10.68 1.45
CA PHE A 209 -2.72 -11.56 0.65
C PHE A 209 -3.21 -11.68 -0.81
N ALA A 210 -4.52 -11.82 -1.01
CA ALA A 210 -5.14 -11.84 -2.35
C ALA A 210 -4.91 -10.51 -3.10
N VAL A 211 -5.03 -9.37 -2.39
CA VAL A 211 -4.66 -8.05 -2.94
C VAL A 211 -3.20 -8.02 -3.35
N ALA A 212 -2.27 -8.43 -2.47
CA ALA A 212 -0.84 -8.44 -2.78
C ALA A 212 -0.50 -9.32 -3.99
N GLN A 213 -1.18 -10.46 -4.18
CA GLN A 213 -0.99 -11.34 -5.33
C GLN A 213 -1.54 -10.77 -6.65
N ALA A 214 -2.56 -9.91 -6.57
CA ALA A 214 -3.17 -9.29 -7.75
C ALA A 214 -2.34 -8.12 -8.30
N LEU A 215 -1.36 -7.62 -7.56
CA LEU A 215 -0.52 -6.48 -7.92
C LEU A 215 0.75 -6.87 -8.66
#